data_44cd57e0e139932022763418c4a74565
#
_entry.id   44cd57e0e139932022763418c4a74565
#
_cell.length_a   1.000
_cell.length_b   1.000
_cell.length_c   1.000
_cell.angle_alpha   90.00
_cell.angle_beta   90.00
_cell.angle_gamma   90.00
#
_symmetry.space_group_name_H-M   'P 1'
#
loop_
_entity.id
_entity.type
_entity.pdbx_description
1 polymer ?
#
loop_
_entity_poly.entity_id
_entity_poly.type
_entity_poly.pdbx_seq_one_letter_code
_entity_poly.pdbx_strand_id
1 'polypeptide(L)'
;MSRAKDELSGPTPGPQSLGIPLPAPLAERTRALGSAGPRGAGEFVLYWLRTAQRGHQNPALEAGLAAAAALDRPLLVYQGLSERTPFANLRQHRFILEGARDLAAELAQRGIAYALHVERPGQRGRVLADLARRAALLVSEDFPLAPLSTWAARLARDNPLWLVDTACVVPMRLLGRRFERAFDFRRASERLRRERLVPWTLEQTPRHAPFAGDLGFEQVDVIAADLEALCAAAEIDAAVAPVPGQRGGSRAGYARWQAFLEHGLAHYAERRNDALQDGTSRLSPYLHFGMVSPLRIAVEAAQSGRRGADKFLDELLIWRELAWNFCFHTPDVDSLTALPEWARRTLAEHAADPRARLDDERLERGQSGDALWDAAQAALLSRGELHNNLRMTWGKALLGWSRDAQEALRRSIDLNHRYALDGRDPSSYGGLLWCLGQFDRPFPPERPIGGLLRARPTHEHAERLDAAALRERLRREISPARRVAVIGAGLAGLAAARVLADHGREVILFDKGRRAGGRCAARGRGAETVDHGAQYFTVRDRRLSRW
;
A
#
# COMPACT_ATOMS: atom_id res chain seq x y z
N MET A 1 11.03 -12.40 -21.40
CA MET A 1 10.17 -12.18 -20.21
C MET A 1 8.90 -13.06 -20.15
N SER A 2 8.54 -13.80 -21.21
CA SER A 2 7.31 -14.64 -21.28
C SER A 2 7.41 -15.98 -20.54
N ARG A 3 8.54 -16.68 -20.52
CA ARG A 3 8.70 -18.03 -19.94
C ARG A 3 8.62 -18.15 -18.40
N ALA A 4 8.78 -17.05 -17.66
CA ALA A 4 8.70 -17.07 -16.19
C ALA A 4 7.26 -16.96 -15.64
N LYS A 5 6.27 -16.71 -16.49
CA LYS A 5 4.86 -16.53 -16.11
C LYS A 5 4.06 -17.84 -16.08
N ASP A 6 4.44 -18.83 -16.91
CA ASP A 6 3.68 -20.09 -17.05
C ASP A 6 3.93 -21.10 -15.92
N GLU A 7 5.02 -20.95 -15.16
CA GLU A 7 5.35 -21.85 -14.04
C GLU A 7 4.54 -21.58 -12.74
N LEU A 8 3.75 -20.50 -12.70
CA LEU A 8 2.95 -20.13 -11.51
C LEU A 8 1.55 -20.77 -11.49
N SER A 9 1.13 -21.49 -12.55
CA SER A 9 -0.25 -22.01 -12.73
C SER A 9 -0.44 -23.51 -12.47
N GLY A 10 0.59 -24.24 -12.05
CA GLY A 10 0.45 -25.66 -11.66
C GLY A 10 -0.18 -25.83 -10.28
N PRO A 11 -0.82 -26.97 -9.97
CA PRO A 11 -1.30 -27.27 -8.63
C PRO A 11 -0.11 -27.25 -7.66
N THR A 12 -0.04 -26.23 -6.80
CA THR A 12 1.03 -26.07 -5.83
C THR A 12 0.90 -27.17 -4.78
N PRO A 13 1.94 -27.97 -4.49
CA PRO A 13 1.89 -28.98 -3.42
C PRO A 13 1.52 -28.30 -2.09
N GLY A 14 0.62 -28.88 -1.32
CA GLY A 14 0.30 -28.39 0.02
C GLY A 14 1.48 -28.52 0.98
N PRO A 15 1.51 -27.81 2.13
CA PRO A 15 2.60 -27.83 3.10
C PRO A 15 2.90 -29.22 3.67
N GLN A 16 1.95 -30.15 3.61
CA GLN A 16 2.15 -31.56 3.98
C GLN A 16 3.20 -32.28 3.13
N SER A 17 3.44 -31.82 1.90
CA SER A 17 4.48 -32.39 1.01
C SER A 17 5.91 -32.11 1.49
N LEU A 18 6.09 -31.17 2.43
CA LEU A 18 7.41 -30.81 2.99
C LEU A 18 7.80 -31.62 4.24
N GLY A 19 6.95 -32.54 4.70
CA GLY A 19 7.23 -33.39 5.85
C GLY A 19 7.20 -32.66 7.22
N ILE A 20 6.83 -31.39 7.26
CA ILE A 20 6.69 -30.61 8.49
C ILE A 20 5.21 -30.49 8.84
N PRO A 21 4.76 -31.05 9.97
CA PRO A 21 3.37 -30.93 10.40
C PRO A 21 3.08 -29.49 10.87
N LEU A 22 1.98 -28.92 10.38
CA LEU A 22 1.45 -27.65 10.85
C LEU A 22 0.05 -27.84 11.46
N PRO A 23 -0.30 -27.11 12.51
CA PRO A 23 -1.70 -27.01 12.97
C PRO A 23 -2.64 -26.64 11.81
N ALA A 24 -3.82 -27.22 11.77
CA ALA A 24 -4.77 -27.05 10.65
C ALA A 24 -4.99 -25.58 10.23
N PRO A 25 -5.20 -24.61 11.16
CA PRO A 25 -5.36 -23.20 10.76
C PRO A 25 -4.11 -22.56 10.12
N LEU A 26 -2.90 -23.10 10.38
CA LEU A 26 -1.68 -22.67 9.71
C LEU A 26 -1.51 -23.39 8.37
N ALA A 27 -1.79 -24.70 8.34
CA ALA A 27 -1.67 -25.51 7.13
C ALA A 27 -2.55 -24.98 5.99
N GLU A 28 -3.78 -24.60 6.28
CA GLU A 28 -4.70 -24.05 5.26
C GLU A 28 -4.28 -22.70 4.70
N ARG A 29 -3.45 -21.92 5.42
CA ARG A 29 -2.92 -20.60 5.02
C ARG A 29 -1.57 -20.67 4.35
N THR A 30 -0.87 -21.82 4.47
CA THR A 30 0.51 -21.99 4.03
C THR A 30 0.56 -22.74 2.70
N ARG A 31 1.40 -22.29 1.79
CA ARG A 31 1.77 -23.01 0.58
C ARG A 31 3.27 -22.95 0.34
N ALA A 32 3.82 -24.02 -0.22
CA ALA A 32 5.17 -23.98 -0.72
C ALA A 32 5.24 -23.23 -2.05
N LEU A 33 6.31 -22.49 -2.26
CA LEU A 33 6.66 -21.91 -3.54
C LEU A 33 7.95 -22.57 -4.04
N GLY A 34 7.90 -23.19 -5.21
CA GLY A 34 8.97 -24.06 -5.71
C GLY A 34 8.91 -25.48 -5.14
N SER A 35 9.87 -26.32 -5.54
CA SER A 35 9.93 -27.75 -5.20
C SER A 35 11.00 -28.12 -4.16
N ALA A 36 11.82 -27.16 -3.72
CA ALA A 36 12.91 -27.40 -2.78
C ALA A 36 12.37 -27.67 -1.37
N GLY A 37 12.79 -28.76 -0.76
CA GLY A 37 12.55 -29.05 0.66
C GLY A 37 13.51 -28.33 1.60
N PRO A 38 13.24 -28.33 2.92
CA PRO A 38 14.13 -27.73 3.92
C PRO A 38 15.57 -28.27 3.84
N ARG A 39 16.53 -27.39 4.13
CA ARG A 39 17.99 -27.74 4.11
C ARG A 39 18.43 -28.19 5.48
N GLY A 40 19.00 -29.39 5.57
CA GLY A 40 19.53 -29.93 6.83
C GLY A 40 20.69 -29.11 7.42
N ALA A 41 21.53 -28.50 6.57
CA ALA A 41 22.68 -27.68 6.97
C ALA A 41 22.34 -26.21 7.27
N GLY A 42 21.07 -25.81 7.21
CA GLY A 42 20.68 -24.42 7.48
C GLY A 42 20.86 -24.04 8.95
N GLU A 43 21.26 -22.79 9.20
CA GLU A 43 21.57 -22.28 10.55
C GLU A 43 20.31 -21.86 11.32
N PHE A 44 19.28 -21.41 10.63
CA PHE A 44 18.02 -20.89 11.18
C PHE A 44 16.85 -21.09 10.22
N VAL A 45 15.62 -20.99 10.71
CA VAL A 45 14.44 -20.69 9.88
C VAL A 45 14.35 -19.17 9.74
N LEU A 46 14.24 -18.68 8.50
CA LEU A 46 14.17 -17.25 8.22
C LEU A 46 12.71 -16.82 7.95
N TYR A 47 12.14 -16.01 8.83
CA TYR A 47 10.91 -15.31 8.51
C TYR A 47 11.26 -13.98 7.84
N TRP A 48 11.14 -13.92 6.52
CA TRP A 48 11.25 -12.68 5.75
C TRP A 48 9.93 -11.91 5.84
N LEU A 49 9.88 -10.98 6.80
CA LEU A 49 8.71 -10.16 7.10
C LEU A 49 8.60 -8.99 6.13
N ARG A 50 7.40 -8.79 5.55
CA ARG A 50 7.09 -7.74 4.56
C ARG A 50 5.83 -6.95 4.86
N THR A 51 4.71 -7.65 5.08
CA THR A 51 3.35 -7.09 5.15
C THR A 51 2.54 -7.60 6.34
N ALA A 52 3.19 -8.14 7.37
CA ALA A 52 2.56 -8.55 8.62
C ALA A 52 3.37 -8.05 9.82
N GLN A 53 3.50 -6.71 9.92
CA GLN A 53 4.37 -6.03 10.87
C GLN A 53 3.76 -6.01 12.28
N ARG A 54 3.62 -7.20 12.88
CA ARG A 54 3.11 -7.45 14.23
C ARG A 54 3.71 -8.74 14.80
N GLY A 55 3.97 -8.75 16.10
CA GLY A 55 4.53 -9.89 16.82
C GLY A 55 3.47 -10.85 17.37
N HIS A 56 2.19 -10.50 17.30
CA HIS A 56 1.06 -11.29 17.81
C HIS A 56 0.03 -11.56 16.71
N GLN A 57 -0.68 -12.71 16.82
CA GLN A 57 -1.70 -13.11 15.84
C GLN A 57 -1.20 -13.03 14.39
N ASN A 58 0.04 -13.46 14.19
CA ASN A 58 0.72 -13.43 12.90
C ASN A 58 0.92 -14.86 12.38
N PRO A 59 0.06 -15.36 11.48
CA PRO A 59 0.15 -16.73 10.96
C PRO A 59 1.51 -17.09 10.36
N ALA A 60 2.21 -16.15 9.73
CA ALA A 60 3.55 -16.43 9.15
C ALA A 60 4.62 -16.59 10.24
N LEU A 61 4.55 -15.80 11.30
CA LEU A 61 5.41 -15.95 12.46
C LEU A 61 5.19 -17.31 13.13
N GLU A 62 3.94 -17.70 13.33
CA GLU A 62 3.59 -18.99 13.96
C GLU A 62 3.98 -20.19 13.08
N ALA A 63 3.81 -20.09 11.76
CA ALA A 63 4.29 -21.10 10.83
C ALA A 63 5.84 -21.21 10.85
N GLY A 64 6.52 -20.07 10.96
CA GLY A 64 7.98 -20.02 11.15
C GLY A 64 8.44 -20.68 12.45
N LEU A 65 7.76 -20.43 13.56
CA LEU A 65 8.05 -21.08 14.85
C LEU A 65 7.80 -22.59 14.82
N ALA A 66 6.70 -23.03 14.19
CA ALA A 66 6.42 -24.45 14.01
C ALA A 66 7.48 -25.14 13.17
N ALA A 67 7.90 -24.52 12.07
CA ALA A 67 8.98 -25.03 11.23
C ALA A 67 10.32 -25.04 11.97
N ALA A 68 10.64 -23.99 12.71
CA ALA A 68 11.86 -23.89 13.52
C ALA A 68 11.94 -25.02 14.56
N ALA A 69 10.82 -25.29 15.25
CA ALA A 69 10.71 -26.37 16.20
C ALA A 69 10.87 -27.77 15.56
N ALA A 70 10.29 -27.97 14.36
CA ALA A 70 10.37 -29.25 13.66
C ALA A 70 11.75 -29.51 13.03
N LEU A 71 12.46 -28.47 12.64
CA LEU A 71 13.80 -28.56 12.05
C LEU A 71 14.92 -28.47 13.07
N ASP A 72 14.59 -28.30 14.36
CA ASP A 72 15.55 -28.10 15.45
C ASP A 72 16.51 -26.93 15.17
N ARG A 73 15.94 -25.77 14.83
CA ARG A 73 16.67 -24.53 14.48
C ARG A 73 16.02 -23.31 15.13
N PRO A 74 16.78 -22.24 15.44
CA PRO A 74 16.21 -20.98 15.89
C PRO A 74 15.41 -20.29 14.76
N LEU A 75 14.44 -19.46 15.14
CA LEU A 75 13.77 -18.55 14.21
C LEU A 75 14.47 -17.20 14.20
N LEU A 76 14.78 -16.69 13.02
CA LEU A 76 15.23 -15.33 12.76
C LEU A 76 14.16 -14.57 11.97
N VAL A 77 13.65 -13.48 12.51
CA VAL A 77 12.78 -12.56 11.77
C VAL A 77 13.63 -11.47 11.12
N TYR A 78 13.58 -11.37 9.81
CA TYR A 78 14.28 -10.36 9.03
C TYR A 78 13.30 -9.42 8.34
N GLN A 79 13.49 -8.13 8.54
CA GLN A 79 12.79 -7.06 7.82
C GLN A 79 13.79 -6.20 7.06
N GLY A 80 13.61 -6.09 5.73
CA GLY A 80 14.39 -5.22 4.87
C GLY A 80 13.56 -4.05 4.37
N LEU A 81 13.99 -2.83 4.62
CA LEU A 81 13.40 -1.60 4.08
C LEU A 81 14.29 -1.04 2.99
N SER A 82 13.84 -1.16 1.74
CA SER A 82 14.63 -0.78 0.56
C SER A 82 14.23 0.61 0.03
N GLU A 83 15.22 1.46 -0.18
CA GLU A 83 15.06 2.76 -0.85
C GLU A 83 14.73 2.63 -2.35
N ARG A 84 14.95 1.43 -2.94
CA ARG A 84 14.70 1.13 -4.36
C ARG A 84 13.32 0.55 -4.65
N THR A 85 12.51 0.36 -3.62
CA THR A 85 11.11 -0.08 -3.80
C THR A 85 10.36 0.97 -4.63
N PRO A 86 9.52 0.57 -5.61
CA PRO A 86 8.68 1.53 -6.33
C PRO A 86 7.88 2.41 -5.36
N PHE A 87 7.84 3.71 -5.64
CA PHE A 87 7.19 4.73 -4.80
C PHE A 87 7.77 4.88 -3.38
N ALA A 88 9.02 4.44 -3.12
CA ALA A 88 9.67 4.66 -1.84
C ALA A 88 9.73 6.16 -1.51
N ASN A 89 9.17 6.56 -0.39
CA ASN A 89 9.10 7.96 0.04
C ASN A 89 9.19 8.11 1.55
N LEU A 90 9.40 9.33 2.02
CA LEU A 90 9.58 9.65 3.43
C LEU A 90 8.36 9.25 4.28
N ARG A 91 7.13 9.46 3.77
CA ARG A 91 5.88 9.08 4.47
C ARG A 91 5.83 7.60 4.80
N GLN A 92 6.07 6.76 3.79
CA GLN A 92 6.02 5.30 3.95
C GLN A 92 7.17 4.79 4.80
N HIS A 93 8.40 5.27 4.57
CA HIS A 93 9.57 4.86 5.37
C HIS A 93 9.38 5.18 6.83
N ARG A 94 8.95 6.39 7.16
CA ARG A 94 8.68 6.79 8.54
C ARG A 94 7.62 5.92 9.20
N PHE A 95 6.50 5.68 8.50
CA PHE A 95 5.40 4.86 9.00
C PHE A 95 5.82 3.40 9.25
N ILE A 96 6.60 2.80 8.33
CA ILE A 96 7.13 1.44 8.47
C ILE A 96 8.14 1.36 9.63
N LEU A 97 9.05 2.33 9.79
CA LEU A 97 10.05 2.33 10.85
C LEU A 97 9.41 2.53 12.24
N GLU A 98 8.36 3.34 12.35
CA GLU A 98 7.56 3.44 13.57
C GLU A 98 6.91 2.11 13.93
N GLY A 99 6.40 1.36 12.94
CA GLY A 99 5.89 0.02 13.12
C GLY A 99 6.96 -1.00 13.50
N ALA A 100 8.17 -0.86 12.95
CA ALA A 100 9.31 -1.71 13.30
C ALA A 100 9.70 -1.58 14.78
N ARG A 101 9.51 -0.41 15.41
CA ARG A 101 9.71 -0.23 16.86
C ARG A 101 8.75 -1.08 17.69
N ASP A 102 7.46 -1.03 17.36
CA ASP A 102 6.47 -1.84 18.08
C ASP A 102 6.76 -3.32 17.88
N LEU A 103 7.03 -3.74 16.63
CA LEU A 103 7.39 -5.11 16.30
C LEU A 103 8.63 -5.60 17.05
N ALA A 104 9.72 -4.79 17.10
CA ALA A 104 10.94 -5.14 17.82
C ALA A 104 10.66 -5.40 19.31
N ALA A 105 9.85 -4.56 19.94
CA ALA A 105 9.46 -4.73 21.34
C ALA A 105 8.61 -6.00 21.55
N GLU A 106 7.65 -6.26 20.66
CA GLU A 106 6.78 -7.45 20.72
C GLU A 106 7.58 -8.75 20.53
N LEU A 107 8.52 -8.78 19.57
CA LEU A 107 9.36 -9.95 19.33
C LEU A 107 10.35 -10.19 20.47
N ALA A 108 10.92 -9.12 21.04
CA ALA A 108 11.81 -9.22 22.20
C ALA A 108 11.08 -9.81 23.43
N GLN A 109 9.82 -9.40 23.69
CA GLN A 109 9.00 -9.97 24.75
C GLN A 109 8.73 -11.48 24.55
N ARG A 110 8.68 -11.93 23.30
CA ARG A 110 8.52 -13.35 22.94
C ARG A 110 9.83 -14.12 22.85
N GLY A 111 10.99 -13.49 23.07
CA GLY A 111 12.31 -14.12 22.94
C GLY A 111 12.67 -14.51 21.49
N ILE A 112 12.23 -13.75 20.50
CA ILE A 112 12.44 -14.01 19.07
C ILE A 112 13.48 -13.02 18.52
N ALA A 113 14.49 -13.53 17.82
CA ALA A 113 15.51 -12.71 17.16
C ALA A 113 14.88 -11.88 16.02
N TYR A 114 15.17 -10.57 16.02
CA TYR A 114 14.73 -9.64 14.99
C TYR A 114 15.90 -8.86 14.42
N ALA A 115 16.02 -8.82 13.10
CA ALA A 115 17.05 -8.10 12.37
C ALA A 115 16.42 -7.13 11.37
N LEU A 116 16.65 -5.83 11.56
CA LEU A 116 16.21 -4.77 10.66
C LEU A 116 17.38 -4.29 9.80
N HIS A 117 17.20 -4.34 8.48
CA HIS A 117 18.09 -3.72 7.51
C HIS A 117 17.39 -2.53 6.83
N VAL A 118 17.98 -1.35 6.93
CA VAL A 118 17.51 -0.14 6.24
C VAL A 118 18.51 0.21 5.15
N GLU A 119 18.10 0.04 3.90
CA GLU A 119 18.96 0.32 2.74
C GLU A 119 19.18 1.82 2.60
N ARG A 120 20.47 2.21 2.48
CA ARG A 120 20.95 3.58 2.32
C ARG A 120 22.34 3.56 1.68
N PRO A 121 22.89 4.69 1.20
CA PRO A 121 24.29 4.75 0.75
C PRO A 121 25.25 4.16 1.78
N GLY A 122 26.14 3.29 1.34
CA GLY A 122 27.07 2.53 2.21
C GLY A 122 26.47 1.26 2.84
N GLN A 123 25.16 1.11 2.88
CA GLN A 123 24.44 -0.04 3.44
C GLN A 123 23.54 -0.73 2.39
N ARG A 124 24.02 -0.80 1.15
CA ARG A 124 23.38 -1.50 0.05
C ARG A 124 24.02 -2.87 -0.12
N GLY A 125 23.20 -3.90 -0.31
CA GLY A 125 23.73 -5.27 -0.46
C GLY A 125 22.66 -6.28 -0.86
N ARG A 126 23.09 -7.53 -0.96
CA ARG A 126 22.23 -8.68 -1.24
C ARG A 126 21.78 -9.39 0.04
N VAL A 127 21.60 -8.63 1.13
CA VAL A 127 21.36 -9.12 2.49
C VAL A 127 20.34 -10.26 2.54
N LEU A 128 19.13 -10.05 1.95
CA LEU A 128 18.11 -11.10 1.92
C LEU A 128 18.57 -12.37 1.21
N ALA A 129 19.27 -12.25 0.08
CA ALA A 129 19.76 -13.42 -0.66
C ALA A 129 20.87 -14.16 0.10
N ASP A 130 21.69 -13.42 0.86
CA ASP A 130 22.76 -14.00 1.67
C ASP A 130 22.19 -14.75 2.88
N LEU A 131 21.22 -14.16 3.58
CA LEU A 131 20.48 -14.83 4.65
C LEU A 131 19.69 -16.05 4.13
N ALA A 132 19.07 -15.94 2.96
CA ALA A 132 18.31 -17.04 2.36
C ALA A 132 19.17 -18.28 2.07
N ARG A 133 20.43 -18.08 1.68
CA ARG A 133 21.37 -19.21 1.45
C ARG A 133 21.75 -19.94 2.73
N ARG A 134 21.77 -19.24 3.85
CA ARG A 134 22.09 -19.79 5.20
C ARG A 134 20.86 -20.41 5.88
N ALA A 135 19.67 -20.06 5.46
CA ALA A 135 18.43 -20.54 6.08
C ALA A 135 18.12 -21.99 5.72
N ALA A 136 17.62 -22.76 6.70
CA ALA A 136 17.06 -24.09 6.49
C ALA A 136 15.73 -24.02 5.70
N LEU A 137 14.92 -23.02 5.98
CA LEU A 137 13.65 -22.76 5.34
C LEU A 137 13.35 -21.26 5.41
N LEU A 138 12.78 -20.71 4.35
CA LEU A 138 12.22 -19.37 4.34
C LEU A 138 10.72 -19.42 4.56
N VAL A 139 10.20 -18.49 5.34
CA VAL A 139 8.77 -18.23 5.50
C VAL A 139 8.51 -16.75 5.18
N SER A 140 7.44 -16.44 4.47
CA SER A 140 7.06 -15.06 4.18
C SER A 140 5.54 -14.95 3.97
N GLU A 141 5.02 -13.74 3.88
CA GLU A 141 3.60 -13.52 3.61
C GLU A 141 3.26 -13.82 2.14
N ASP A 142 2.07 -14.40 1.91
CA ASP A 142 1.53 -14.63 0.58
C ASP A 142 0.88 -13.36 0.02
N PHE A 143 1.73 -12.42 -0.39
CA PHE A 143 1.29 -11.14 -0.96
C PHE A 143 1.27 -11.21 -2.48
N PRO A 144 0.10 -11.00 -3.14
CA PRO A 144 -0.07 -11.35 -4.56
C PRO A 144 0.56 -10.38 -5.57
N LEU A 145 0.93 -9.18 -5.14
CA LEU A 145 1.32 -8.10 -6.06
C LEU A 145 2.83 -7.93 -6.20
N ALA A 146 3.26 -7.53 -7.40
CA ALA A 146 4.63 -7.10 -7.65
C ALA A 146 4.96 -5.80 -6.86
N PRO A 147 6.21 -5.58 -6.45
CA PRO A 147 7.37 -6.43 -6.70
C PRO A 147 7.51 -7.61 -5.73
N LEU A 148 6.73 -7.67 -4.64
CA LEU A 148 6.89 -8.65 -3.56
C LEU A 148 6.68 -10.09 -4.04
N SER A 149 5.66 -10.33 -4.86
CA SER A 149 5.41 -11.65 -5.47
C SER A 149 6.55 -12.06 -6.41
N THR A 150 7.06 -11.13 -7.21
CA THR A 150 8.21 -11.38 -8.11
C THR A 150 9.49 -11.70 -7.33
N TRP A 151 9.75 -11.01 -6.22
CA TRP A 151 10.91 -11.29 -5.38
C TRP A 151 10.80 -12.65 -4.69
N ALA A 152 9.61 -13.00 -4.20
CA ALA A 152 9.36 -14.33 -3.64
C ALA A 152 9.60 -15.44 -4.68
N ALA A 153 9.09 -15.28 -5.90
CA ALA A 153 9.29 -16.23 -6.99
C ALA A 153 10.79 -16.39 -7.37
N ARG A 154 11.56 -15.30 -7.34
CA ARG A 154 13.01 -15.34 -7.59
C ARG A 154 13.76 -16.09 -6.47
N LEU A 155 13.42 -15.82 -5.21
CA LEU A 155 14.04 -16.51 -4.08
C LEU A 155 13.73 -18.00 -4.04
N ALA A 156 12.51 -18.38 -4.40
CA ALA A 156 12.05 -19.76 -4.40
C ALA A 156 12.73 -20.66 -5.46
N ARG A 157 13.42 -20.07 -6.46
CA ARG A 157 14.19 -20.85 -7.45
C ARG A 157 15.32 -21.63 -6.80
N ASP A 158 15.99 -21.01 -5.82
CA ASP A 158 17.19 -21.54 -5.20
C ASP A 158 17.00 -21.89 -3.72
N ASN A 159 15.83 -21.58 -3.14
CA ASN A 159 15.61 -21.72 -1.70
C ASN A 159 14.23 -22.31 -1.40
N PRO A 160 14.12 -23.18 -0.37
CA PRO A 160 12.83 -23.61 0.14
C PRO A 160 12.08 -22.42 0.73
N LEU A 161 10.87 -22.13 0.23
CA LEU A 161 10.07 -20.98 0.65
C LEU A 161 8.62 -21.38 0.90
N TRP A 162 8.12 -21.04 2.08
CA TRP A 162 6.69 -21.06 2.39
C TRP A 162 6.10 -19.65 2.31
N LEU A 163 4.94 -19.55 1.69
CA LEU A 163 4.11 -18.36 1.67
C LEU A 163 2.87 -18.59 2.51
N VAL A 164 2.58 -17.63 3.41
CA VAL A 164 1.49 -17.72 4.40
C VAL A 164 0.55 -16.54 4.26
N ASP A 165 -0.75 -16.80 4.07
CA ASP A 165 -1.77 -15.73 4.06
C ASP A 165 -1.97 -15.18 5.48
N THR A 166 -1.56 -13.94 5.68
CA THR A 166 -1.65 -13.19 6.95
C THR A 166 -2.67 -12.06 6.92
N ALA A 167 -3.25 -11.81 5.74
CA ALA A 167 -4.02 -10.61 5.45
C ALA A 167 -5.53 -10.86 5.32
N CYS A 168 -5.96 -12.10 5.12
CA CYS A 168 -7.37 -12.43 4.91
C CYS A 168 -7.88 -13.37 6.02
N VAL A 169 -9.15 -13.20 6.39
CA VAL A 169 -9.83 -14.12 7.31
C VAL A 169 -10.01 -15.46 6.62
N VAL A 170 -10.47 -15.43 5.37
CA VAL A 170 -10.51 -16.63 4.50
C VAL A 170 -9.24 -16.65 3.65
N PRO A 171 -8.33 -17.62 3.82
CA PRO A 171 -7.17 -17.76 2.95
C PRO A 171 -7.56 -17.82 1.48
N MET A 172 -6.95 -16.98 0.64
CA MET A 172 -7.37 -16.84 -0.77
C MET A 172 -7.23 -18.13 -1.56
N ARG A 173 -6.26 -18.99 -1.22
CA ARG A 173 -6.08 -20.31 -1.85
C ARG A 173 -7.29 -21.26 -1.70
N LEU A 174 -8.10 -21.10 -0.66
CA LEU A 174 -9.26 -21.94 -0.40
C LEU A 174 -10.44 -21.63 -1.33
N LEU A 175 -10.44 -20.50 -1.99
CA LEU A 175 -11.50 -20.07 -2.89
C LEU A 175 -11.33 -20.60 -4.32
N GLY A 176 -10.12 -21.03 -4.69
CA GLY A 176 -9.82 -21.80 -5.90
C GLY A 176 -10.03 -21.08 -7.24
N ARG A 177 -10.63 -19.89 -7.26
CA ARG A 177 -10.90 -19.12 -8.48
C ARG A 177 -11.06 -17.63 -8.22
N ARG A 178 -10.95 -16.83 -9.28
CA ARG A 178 -11.30 -15.42 -9.32
C ARG A 178 -12.83 -15.22 -9.27
N PHE A 179 -13.26 -14.18 -8.55
CA PHE A 179 -14.65 -13.73 -8.52
C PHE A 179 -14.75 -12.32 -9.12
N GLU A 180 -15.77 -12.12 -9.96
CA GLU A 180 -16.03 -10.85 -10.63
C GLU A 180 -17.02 -9.96 -9.87
N ARG A 181 -17.81 -10.53 -8.94
CA ARG A 181 -18.88 -9.83 -8.23
C ARG A 181 -18.90 -10.16 -6.75
N ALA A 182 -19.21 -9.15 -5.95
CA ALA A 182 -19.31 -9.30 -4.50
C ALA A 182 -20.40 -10.31 -4.07
N PHE A 183 -21.49 -10.44 -4.83
CA PHE A 183 -22.54 -11.40 -4.53
C PHE A 183 -22.03 -12.85 -4.59
N ASP A 184 -21.33 -13.19 -5.67
CA ASP A 184 -20.81 -14.55 -5.88
C ASP A 184 -19.71 -14.88 -4.86
N PHE A 185 -18.82 -13.90 -4.57
CA PHE A 185 -17.77 -14.02 -3.55
C PHE A 185 -18.39 -14.22 -2.15
N ARG A 186 -19.41 -13.45 -1.80
CA ARG A 186 -20.11 -13.56 -0.51
C ARG A 186 -20.68 -14.95 -0.30
N ARG A 187 -21.35 -15.49 -1.32
CA ARG A 187 -21.93 -16.83 -1.29
C ARG A 187 -20.86 -17.92 -1.17
N ALA A 188 -19.82 -17.85 -1.98
CA ALA A 188 -18.75 -18.85 -1.99
C ALA A 188 -17.94 -18.85 -0.68
N SER A 189 -17.72 -17.68 -0.07
CA SER A 189 -16.92 -17.53 1.16
C SER A 189 -17.73 -17.68 2.45
N GLU A 190 -19.07 -17.77 2.40
CA GLU A 190 -19.93 -17.71 3.60
C GLU A 190 -19.59 -18.76 4.66
N ARG A 191 -19.54 -20.05 4.26
CA ARG A 191 -19.18 -21.15 5.18
C ARG A 191 -17.77 -20.97 5.71
N LEU A 192 -16.80 -20.67 4.82
CA LEU A 192 -15.40 -20.49 5.20
C LEU A 192 -15.22 -19.35 6.20
N ARG A 193 -15.93 -18.23 6.04
CA ARG A 193 -15.91 -17.10 6.97
C ARG A 193 -16.48 -17.49 8.34
N ARG A 194 -17.62 -18.17 8.37
CA ARG A 194 -18.27 -18.61 9.62
C ARG A 194 -17.37 -19.51 10.44
N GLU A 195 -16.68 -20.45 9.79
CA GLU A 195 -15.75 -21.39 10.43
C GLU A 195 -14.50 -20.70 10.98
N ARG A 196 -14.07 -19.57 10.38
CA ARG A 196 -12.80 -18.89 10.71
C ARG A 196 -12.96 -17.59 11.48
N LEU A 197 -14.17 -17.09 11.65
CA LEU A 197 -14.42 -15.89 12.44
C LEU A 197 -14.44 -16.24 13.94
N VAL A 198 -13.32 -16.76 14.41
CA VAL A 198 -13.08 -17.17 15.80
C VAL A 198 -11.76 -16.56 16.29
N PRO A 199 -11.61 -16.31 17.62
CA PRO A 199 -10.36 -15.78 18.16
C PRO A 199 -9.15 -16.63 17.77
N TRP A 200 -8.04 -15.98 17.45
CA TRP A 200 -6.77 -16.64 17.18
C TRP A 200 -6.13 -17.11 18.49
N THR A 201 -5.88 -18.41 18.60
CA THR A 201 -5.32 -19.03 19.81
C THR A 201 -3.96 -19.70 19.60
N LEU A 202 -3.43 -19.64 18.37
CA LEU A 202 -2.17 -20.28 18.02
C LEU A 202 -1.01 -19.30 18.19
N GLU A 203 -0.56 -19.09 19.41
CA GLU A 203 0.72 -18.40 19.68
C GLU A 203 1.71 -19.40 20.27
N GLN A 204 2.78 -19.67 19.53
CA GLN A 204 3.80 -20.64 19.90
C GLN A 204 4.94 -19.97 20.68
N THR A 205 5.51 -20.69 21.62
CA THR A 205 6.75 -20.27 22.30
C THR A 205 7.97 -20.79 21.52
N PRO A 206 9.01 -19.96 21.29
CA PRO A 206 10.27 -20.42 20.71
C PRO A 206 10.89 -21.57 21.54
N ARG A 207 11.36 -22.62 20.89
CA ARG A 207 12.07 -23.72 21.54
C ARG A 207 13.56 -23.46 21.71
N HIS A 208 14.10 -22.56 20.90
CA HIS A 208 15.52 -22.22 20.88
C HIS A 208 15.74 -20.81 21.39
N ALA A 209 16.93 -20.56 21.94
CA ALA A 209 17.38 -19.20 22.21
C ALA A 209 17.39 -18.36 20.92
N PRO A 210 17.23 -17.04 21.00
CA PRO A 210 17.34 -16.17 19.84
C PRO A 210 18.66 -16.38 19.11
N PHE A 211 18.62 -16.37 17.76
CA PHE A 211 19.83 -16.46 16.96
C PHE A 211 20.78 -15.29 17.26
N ALA A 212 22.01 -15.59 17.67
CA ALA A 212 23.01 -14.60 18.07
C ALA A 212 24.26 -14.58 17.16
N GLY A 213 24.23 -15.32 16.02
CA GLY A 213 25.36 -15.34 15.08
C GLY A 213 25.47 -14.05 14.26
N ASP A 214 26.65 -13.84 13.66
CA ASP A 214 26.87 -12.73 12.74
C ASP A 214 25.97 -12.87 11.49
N LEU A 215 25.25 -11.80 11.16
CA LEU A 215 24.35 -11.75 10.01
C LEU A 215 25.01 -11.16 8.74
N GLY A 216 26.25 -10.65 8.85
CA GLY A 216 27.01 -10.12 7.72
C GLY A 216 26.51 -8.75 7.20
N PHE A 217 25.75 -8.02 7.97
CA PHE A 217 25.30 -6.66 7.66
C PHE A 217 25.06 -5.82 8.93
N GLU A 218 25.09 -4.51 8.79
CA GLU A 218 24.78 -3.59 9.89
C GLU A 218 23.28 -3.63 10.22
N GLN A 219 22.95 -4.18 11.38
CA GLN A 219 21.60 -4.18 11.90
C GLN A 219 21.25 -2.83 12.52
N VAL A 220 20.05 -2.36 12.25
CA VAL A 220 19.54 -1.12 12.87
C VAL A 220 18.84 -1.47 14.18
N ASP A 221 19.36 -0.95 15.30
CA ASP A 221 18.60 -0.91 16.55
C ASP A 221 17.51 0.16 16.44
N VAL A 222 16.32 -0.25 15.98
CA VAL A 222 15.21 0.67 15.73
C VAL A 222 14.64 1.28 17.00
N ILE A 223 14.89 0.68 18.17
CA ILE A 223 14.44 1.22 19.47
C ILE A 223 15.22 2.48 19.80
N ALA A 224 16.55 2.43 19.67
CA ALA A 224 17.45 3.55 19.97
C ALA A 224 17.62 4.53 18.79
N ALA A 225 17.37 4.09 17.54
CA ALA A 225 17.66 4.88 16.36
C ALA A 225 16.86 6.18 16.25
N ASP A 226 17.49 7.22 15.72
CA ASP A 226 16.78 8.40 15.20
C ASP A 226 16.17 8.07 13.84
N LEU A 227 14.84 7.94 13.80
CA LEU A 227 14.11 7.56 12.56
C LEU A 227 14.14 8.69 11.52
N GLU A 228 14.26 9.94 11.94
CA GLU A 228 14.38 11.08 11.01
C GLU A 228 15.72 11.05 10.31
N ALA A 229 16.79 10.84 11.05
CA ALA A 229 18.14 10.67 10.50
C ALA A 229 18.26 9.46 9.57
N LEU A 230 17.64 8.31 9.91
CA LEU A 230 17.59 7.13 9.05
C LEU A 230 16.87 7.39 7.72
N CYS A 231 15.73 8.07 7.77
CA CYS A 231 14.98 8.43 6.56
C CYS A 231 15.76 9.45 5.71
N ALA A 232 16.42 10.43 6.34
CA ALA A 232 17.20 11.43 5.63
C ALA A 232 18.45 10.84 4.94
N ALA A 233 19.01 9.78 5.49
CA ALA A 233 20.15 9.08 4.90
C ALA A 233 19.79 8.22 3.66
N ALA A 234 18.52 7.85 3.47
CA ALA A 234 18.07 7.03 2.35
C ALA A 234 17.76 7.89 1.10
N GLU A 235 18.01 7.34 -0.09
CA GLU A 235 17.69 7.99 -1.38
C GLU A 235 16.22 7.74 -1.78
N ILE A 236 15.29 8.32 -1.02
CA ILE A 236 13.84 8.21 -1.20
C ILE A 236 13.21 9.55 -1.58
N ASP A 237 11.95 9.53 -2.01
CA ASP A 237 11.20 10.75 -2.34
C ASP A 237 10.85 11.51 -1.04
N ALA A 238 11.65 12.51 -0.70
CA ALA A 238 11.48 13.34 0.49
C ALA A 238 10.34 14.38 0.35
N ALA A 239 9.81 14.60 -0.87
CA ALA A 239 8.72 15.54 -1.09
C ALA A 239 7.37 15.04 -0.53
N VAL A 240 7.23 13.73 -0.31
CA VAL A 240 6.03 13.14 0.29
C VAL A 240 6.18 13.07 1.81
N ALA A 241 5.75 14.12 2.50
CA ALA A 241 5.88 14.27 3.94
C ALA A 241 5.09 13.21 4.73
N PRO A 242 5.56 12.82 5.93
CA PRO A 242 4.77 12.06 6.89
C PRO A 242 3.44 12.74 7.21
N VAL A 243 2.41 11.94 7.51
CA VAL A 243 1.10 12.49 7.88
C VAL A 243 1.13 12.95 9.34
N PRO A 244 0.83 14.23 9.62
CA PRO A 244 0.79 14.72 10.99
C PRO A 244 -0.19 13.94 11.86
N GLY A 245 0.25 13.54 13.07
CA GLY A 245 -0.59 12.83 14.02
C GLY A 245 -0.92 11.37 13.67
N GLN A 246 -0.46 10.85 12.52
CA GLN A 246 -0.65 9.46 12.15
C GLN A 246 0.66 8.67 12.28
N ARG A 247 0.78 7.92 13.35
CA ARG A 247 1.93 7.05 13.62
C ARG A 247 1.71 5.65 13.08
N GLY A 248 2.78 5.01 12.60
CA GLY A 248 2.82 3.59 12.30
C GLY A 248 2.87 2.73 13.57
N GLY A 249 2.62 1.43 13.40
CA GLY A 249 2.78 0.43 14.44
C GLY A 249 1.47 -0.18 14.94
N SER A 250 1.61 -1.33 15.58
CA SER A 250 0.50 -2.10 16.12
C SER A 250 -0.24 -1.35 17.23
N ARG A 251 0.49 -0.68 18.12
CA ARG A 251 -0.10 0.12 19.20
C ARG A 251 -0.99 1.23 18.68
N ALA A 252 -0.51 2.01 17.71
CA ALA A 252 -1.29 3.07 17.09
C ALA A 252 -2.49 2.53 16.31
N GLY A 253 -2.31 1.41 15.59
CA GLY A 253 -3.38 0.75 14.87
C GLY A 253 -4.48 0.23 15.77
N TYR A 254 -4.14 -0.45 16.86
CA TYR A 254 -5.14 -0.94 17.82
C TYR A 254 -5.76 0.18 18.65
N ALA A 255 -5.04 1.24 19.01
CA ALA A 255 -5.63 2.40 19.67
C ALA A 255 -6.71 3.05 18.78
N ARG A 256 -6.43 3.19 17.49
CA ARG A 256 -7.41 3.68 16.50
C ARG A 256 -8.61 2.74 16.37
N TRP A 257 -8.37 1.44 16.34
CA TRP A 257 -9.44 0.44 16.32
C TRP A 257 -10.35 0.55 17.55
N GLN A 258 -9.77 0.62 18.74
CA GLN A 258 -10.56 0.73 19.98
C GLN A 258 -11.41 1.99 20.00
N ALA A 259 -10.85 3.14 19.64
CA ALA A 259 -11.60 4.39 19.53
C ALA A 259 -12.77 4.28 18.52
N PHE A 260 -12.54 3.62 17.37
CA PHE A 260 -13.61 3.39 16.40
C PHE A 260 -14.65 2.38 16.90
N LEU A 261 -14.25 1.30 17.54
CA LEU A 261 -15.14 0.30 18.14
C LEU A 261 -16.08 0.94 19.16
N GLU A 262 -15.56 1.84 20.00
CA GLU A 262 -16.30 2.51 21.05
C GLU A 262 -17.24 3.60 20.52
N HIS A 263 -16.77 4.45 19.61
CA HIS A 263 -17.45 5.69 19.24
C HIS A 263 -17.94 5.74 17.79
N GLY A 264 -17.33 4.98 16.87
CA GLY A 264 -17.60 5.06 15.43
C GLY A 264 -18.46 3.92 14.88
N LEU A 265 -18.23 2.69 15.34
CA LEU A 265 -18.80 1.49 14.72
C LEU A 265 -20.33 1.49 14.74
N ALA A 266 -20.98 1.96 15.81
CA ALA A 266 -22.43 2.02 15.90
C ALA A 266 -23.09 2.86 14.78
N HIS A 267 -22.39 3.87 14.29
CA HIS A 267 -22.86 4.81 13.26
C HIS A 267 -22.26 4.55 11.88
N TYR A 268 -21.45 3.51 11.73
CA TYR A 268 -20.70 3.25 10.52
C TYR A 268 -21.57 3.17 9.25
N ALA A 269 -22.67 2.43 9.32
CA ALA A 269 -23.57 2.23 8.17
C ALA A 269 -24.12 3.56 7.61
N GLU A 270 -24.35 4.54 8.47
CA GLU A 270 -24.94 5.83 8.15
C GLU A 270 -23.88 6.84 7.69
N ARG A 271 -22.72 6.87 8.38
CA ARG A 271 -21.72 7.94 8.21
C ARG A 271 -20.60 7.60 7.23
N ARG A 272 -20.42 6.32 6.91
CA ARG A 272 -19.27 5.84 6.10
C ARG A 272 -19.16 6.45 4.70
N ASN A 273 -20.24 6.99 4.15
CA ASN A 273 -20.24 7.56 2.80
C ASN A 273 -20.03 9.08 2.78
N ASP A 274 -20.07 9.74 3.92
CA ASP A 274 -19.88 11.17 4.04
C ASP A 274 -18.43 11.49 4.44
N ALA A 275 -17.68 12.09 3.51
CA ALA A 275 -16.28 12.43 3.74
C ALA A 275 -16.09 13.61 4.73
N LEU A 276 -17.14 14.36 5.06
CA LEU A 276 -17.12 15.40 6.08
C LEU A 276 -17.33 14.86 7.50
N GLN A 277 -17.81 13.63 7.63
CA GLN A 277 -17.92 12.97 8.91
C GLN A 277 -16.72 12.04 9.13
N ASP A 278 -16.30 11.88 10.38
CA ASP A 278 -15.28 10.89 10.75
C ASP A 278 -15.95 9.52 10.95
N GLY A 279 -16.58 9.02 9.87
CA GLY A 279 -17.45 7.84 9.87
C GLY A 279 -16.73 6.54 9.51
N THR A 280 -15.41 6.54 9.33
CA THR A 280 -14.63 5.36 8.93
C THR A 280 -13.57 5.00 9.96
N SER A 281 -13.16 3.73 10.01
CA SER A 281 -12.12 3.27 10.94
C SER A 281 -10.74 3.83 10.63
N ARG A 282 -10.46 4.22 9.39
CA ARG A 282 -9.15 4.66 8.88
C ARG A 282 -8.03 3.64 9.18
N LEU A 283 -8.35 2.34 9.16
CA LEU A 283 -7.42 1.24 9.44
C LEU A 283 -6.66 0.76 8.21
N SER A 284 -6.99 1.26 7.01
CA SER A 284 -6.40 0.73 5.76
C SER A 284 -4.87 0.75 5.74
N PRO A 285 -4.13 1.77 6.24
CA PRO A 285 -2.68 1.73 6.32
C PRO A 285 -2.17 0.62 7.26
N TYR A 286 -2.80 0.46 8.41
CA TYR A 286 -2.40 -0.56 9.39
C TYR A 286 -2.69 -1.99 8.91
N LEU A 287 -3.78 -2.16 8.16
CA LEU A 287 -4.11 -3.43 7.49
C LEU A 287 -3.16 -3.72 6.32
N HIS A 288 -2.76 -2.69 5.56
CA HIS A 288 -1.82 -2.83 4.44
C HIS A 288 -0.45 -3.32 4.89
N PHE A 289 0.13 -2.70 5.92
CA PHE A 289 1.41 -3.13 6.49
C PHE A 289 1.27 -4.27 7.51
N GLY A 290 0.04 -4.74 7.76
CA GLY A 290 -0.26 -5.83 8.68
C GLY A 290 0.12 -5.54 10.12
N MET A 291 0.08 -4.27 10.51
CA MET A 291 0.31 -3.80 11.89
C MET A 291 -0.82 -4.19 12.84
N VAL A 292 -2.02 -4.47 12.28
CA VAL A 292 -3.16 -5.04 13.02
C VAL A 292 -3.62 -6.35 12.37
N SER A 293 -4.14 -7.26 13.16
CA SER A 293 -4.72 -8.52 12.68
C SER A 293 -6.12 -8.28 12.10
N PRO A 294 -6.37 -8.54 10.81
CA PRO A 294 -7.71 -8.42 10.25
C PRO A 294 -8.70 -9.38 10.91
N LEU A 295 -8.25 -10.56 11.33
CA LEU A 295 -9.08 -11.52 12.04
C LEU A 295 -9.52 -10.97 13.41
N ARG A 296 -8.58 -10.39 14.19
CA ARG A 296 -8.92 -9.77 15.48
C ARG A 296 -9.93 -8.65 15.32
N ILE A 297 -9.71 -7.74 14.36
CA ILE A 297 -10.65 -6.66 14.05
C ILE A 297 -12.04 -7.20 13.70
N ALA A 298 -12.10 -8.26 12.88
CA ALA A 298 -13.35 -8.87 12.46
C ALA A 298 -14.08 -9.56 13.64
N VAL A 299 -13.37 -10.31 14.47
CA VAL A 299 -13.92 -11.00 15.64
C VAL A 299 -14.46 -9.99 16.66
N GLU A 300 -13.67 -8.96 17.00
CA GLU A 300 -14.09 -7.93 17.96
C GLU A 300 -15.29 -7.13 17.43
N ALA A 301 -15.34 -6.83 16.11
CA ALA A 301 -16.50 -6.21 15.49
C ALA A 301 -17.74 -7.09 15.58
N ALA A 302 -17.63 -8.39 15.25
CA ALA A 302 -18.73 -9.34 15.31
C ALA A 302 -19.29 -9.53 16.73
N GLN A 303 -18.40 -9.52 17.74
CA GLN A 303 -18.77 -9.69 19.14
C GLN A 303 -19.26 -8.40 19.80
N SER A 304 -19.10 -7.24 19.17
CA SER A 304 -19.39 -5.94 19.75
C SER A 304 -20.88 -5.67 20.01
N GLY A 305 -21.78 -6.35 19.30
CA GLY A 305 -23.23 -6.07 19.34
C GLY A 305 -23.61 -4.69 18.78
N ARG A 306 -22.69 -3.95 18.15
CA ARG A 306 -22.96 -2.60 17.62
C ARG A 306 -23.75 -2.69 16.32
N ARG A 307 -24.74 -1.80 16.13
CA ARG A 307 -25.63 -1.73 14.95
C ARG A 307 -24.89 -1.66 13.60
N GLY A 308 -23.73 -0.98 13.54
CA GLY A 308 -22.94 -0.84 12.31
C GLY A 308 -22.01 -2.02 12.01
N ALA A 309 -21.91 -3.03 12.90
CA ALA A 309 -20.95 -4.13 12.79
C ALA A 309 -21.12 -4.95 11.52
N ASP A 310 -22.35 -5.32 11.16
CA ASP A 310 -22.60 -6.12 9.95
C ASP A 310 -22.13 -5.39 8.68
N LYS A 311 -22.38 -4.08 8.59
CA LYS A 311 -21.92 -3.28 7.44
C LYS A 311 -20.40 -3.12 7.43
N PHE A 312 -19.78 -2.98 8.59
CA PHE A 312 -18.32 -2.94 8.70
C PHE A 312 -17.68 -4.27 8.28
N LEU A 313 -18.24 -5.39 8.73
CA LEU A 313 -17.80 -6.73 8.36
C LEU A 313 -18.03 -7.01 6.85
N ASP A 314 -19.10 -6.50 6.26
CA ASP A 314 -19.31 -6.58 4.81
C ASP A 314 -18.18 -5.85 4.04
N GLU A 315 -17.75 -4.67 4.49
CA GLU A 315 -16.64 -3.96 3.85
C GLU A 315 -15.28 -4.68 4.08
N LEU A 316 -15.04 -5.18 5.27
CA LEU A 316 -13.78 -5.82 5.63
C LEU A 316 -13.63 -7.22 5.01
N LEU A 317 -14.70 -8.06 5.08
CA LEU A 317 -14.64 -9.48 4.72
C LEU A 317 -15.17 -9.80 3.33
N ILE A 318 -15.96 -8.88 2.72
CA ILE A 318 -16.44 -9.08 1.35
C ILE A 318 -15.68 -8.18 0.39
N TRP A 319 -15.80 -6.86 0.51
CA TRP A 319 -15.22 -5.95 -0.48
C TRP A 319 -13.69 -5.94 -0.46
N ARG A 320 -13.09 -5.92 0.73
CA ARG A 320 -11.63 -5.98 0.84
C ARG A 320 -11.11 -7.34 0.38
N GLU A 321 -11.69 -8.45 0.85
CA GLU A 321 -11.21 -9.79 0.49
C GLU A 321 -11.52 -10.18 -0.96
N LEU A 322 -12.59 -9.62 -1.57
CA LEU A 322 -12.83 -9.73 -3.02
C LEU A 322 -11.70 -9.10 -3.83
N ALA A 323 -11.21 -7.93 -3.42
CA ALA A 323 -10.07 -7.30 -4.08
C ALA A 323 -8.78 -8.12 -3.90
N TRP A 324 -8.58 -8.73 -2.73
CA TRP A 324 -7.47 -9.66 -2.50
C TRP A 324 -7.59 -10.92 -3.38
N ASN A 325 -8.77 -11.51 -3.46
CA ASN A 325 -9.04 -12.65 -4.36
C ASN A 325 -8.76 -12.27 -5.82
N PHE A 326 -9.24 -11.12 -6.26
CA PHE A 326 -8.96 -10.61 -7.60
C PHE A 326 -7.46 -10.52 -7.88
N CYS A 327 -6.69 -9.86 -7.02
CA CYS A 327 -5.25 -9.71 -7.17
C CYS A 327 -4.50 -11.06 -7.07
N PHE A 328 -4.98 -11.98 -6.24
CA PHE A 328 -4.39 -13.31 -6.10
C PHE A 328 -4.49 -14.16 -7.37
N HIS A 329 -5.58 -13.99 -8.14
CA HIS A 329 -5.84 -14.74 -9.37
C HIS A 329 -5.58 -13.92 -10.65
N THR A 330 -5.03 -12.70 -10.55
CA THR A 330 -4.80 -11.82 -11.71
C THR A 330 -3.35 -11.34 -11.73
N PRO A 331 -2.53 -11.78 -12.69
CA PRO A 331 -1.09 -11.46 -12.68
C PRO A 331 -0.77 -9.99 -13.02
N ASP A 332 -1.54 -9.34 -13.89
CA ASP A 332 -1.24 -8.02 -14.46
C ASP A 332 -2.33 -6.99 -14.05
N VAL A 333 -2.47 -6.74 -12.75
CA VAL A 333 -3.51 -5.84 -12.20
C VAL A 333 -3.33 -4.35 -12.56
N ASP A 334 -2.17 -3.96 -13.09
CA ASP A 334 -1.85 -2.62 -13.56
C ASP A 334 -2.13 -2.42 -15.07
N SER A 335 -2.78 -3.39 -15.70
CA SER A 335 -3.17 -3.39 -17.10
C SER A 335 -4.69 -3.40 -17.29
N LEU A 336 -5.18 -2.79 -18.36
CA LEU A 336 -6.59 -2.91 -18.77
C LEU A 336 -7.02 -4.35 -19.07
N THR A 337 -6.08 -5.26 -19.34
CA THR A 337 -6.36 -6.69 -19.53
C THR A 337 -6.95 -7.35 -18.29
N ALA A 338 -6.72 -6.78 -17.10
CA ALA A 338 -7.31 -7.25 -15.85
C ALA A 338 -8.83 -7.01 -15.76
N LEU A 339 -9.36 -6.04 -16.51
CA LEU A 339 -10.77 -5.68 -16.50
C LEU A 339 -11.66 -6.75 -17.18
N PRO A 340 -12.94 -6.85 -16.81
CA PRO A 340 -13.89 -7.71 -17.50
C PRO A 340 -14.06 -7.27 -18.96
N GLU A 341 -14.37 -8.22 -19.83
CA GLU A 341 -14.43 -8.00 -21.28
C GLU A 341 -15.37 -6.86 -21.69
N TRP A 342 -16.54 -6.77 -21.07
CA TRP A 342 -17.51 -5.70 -21.36
C TRP A 342 -16.92 -4.30 -21.09
N ALA A 343 -16.13 -4.16 -20.02
CA ALA A 343 -15.51 -2.89 -19.67
C ALA A 343 -14.37 -2.52 -20.65
N ARG A 344 -13.56 -3.52 -21.02
CA ARG A 344 -12.51 -3.33 -22.03
C ARG A 344 -13.10 -2.90 -23.38
N ARG A 345 -14.16 -3.56 -23.80
CA ARG A 345 -14.85 -3.27 -25.07
C ARG A 345 -15.40 -1.84 -25.08
N THR A 346 -16.21 -1.47 -24.08
CA THR A 346 -16.80 -0.13 -24.06
C THR A 346 -15.74 0.97 -23.95
N LEU A 347 -14.64 0.76 -23.21
CA LEU A 347 -13.52 1.71 -23.15
C LEU A 347 -12.77 1.85 -24.49
N ALA A 348 -12.66 0.77 -25.26
CA ALA A 348 -12.06 0.78 -26.60
C ALA A 348 -12.95 1.49 -27.62
N GLU A 349 -14.26 1.25 -27.60
CA GLU A 349 -15.26 1.88 -28.47
C GLU A 349 -15.29 3.41 -28.27
N HIS A 350 -15.10 3.87 -27.03
CA HIS A 350 -15.05 5.28 -26.66
C HIS A 350 -13.64 5.89 -26.60
N ALA A 351 -12.62 5.20 -27.11
CA ALA A 351 -11.23 5.69 -27.04
C ALA A 351 -11.00 6.99 -27.82
N ALA A 352 -11.72 7.20 -28.91
CA ALA A 352 -11.61 8.38 -29.77
C ALA A 352 -12.47 9.57 -29.31
N ASP A 353 -13.29 9.42 -28.29
CA ASP A 353 -14.14 10.49 -27.81
C ASP A 353 -13.32 11.72 -27.35
N PRO A 354 -13.81 12.95 -27.63
CA PRO A 354 -13.14 14.18 -27.19
C PRO A 354 -13.00 14.24 -25.66
N ARG A 355 -11.79 14.57 -25.18
CA ARG A 355 -11.45 14.68 -23.75
C ARG A 355 -10.76 16.00 -23.42
N ALA A 356 -11.08 16.58 -22.27
CA ALA A 356 -10.35 17.70 -21.70
C ALA A 356 -9.05 17.19 -21.07
N ARG A 357 -7.95 17.23 -21.83
CA ARG A 357 -6.66 16.72 -21.32
C ARG A 357 -6.04 17.68 -20.32
N LEU A 358 -5.71 17.18 -19.13
CA LEU A 358 -4.92 17.89 -18.14
C LEU A 358 -3.52 17.28 -18.06
N ASP A 359 -2.53 18.11 -17.73
CA ASP A 359 -1.17 17.63 -17.50
C ASP A 359 -1.01 16.96 -16.13
N ASP A 360 0.02 16.13 -15.99
CA ASP A 360 0.27 15.35 -14.79
C ASP A 360 0.56 16.26 -13.57
N GLU A 361 1.23 17.41 -13.76
CA GLU A 361 1.54 18.32 -12.66
C GLU A 361 0.29 18.99 -12.09
N ARG A 362 -0.64 19.45 -12.94
CA ARG A 362 -1.92 20.01 -12.49
C ARG A 362 -2.72 18.99 -11.68
N LEU A 363 -2.78 17.76 -12.15
CA LEU A 363 -3.47 16.68 -11.45
C LEU A 363 -2.78 16.36 -10.12
N GLU A 364 -1.47 16.21 -10.12
CA GLU A 364 -0.71 15.94 -8.90
C GLU A 364 -0.95 17.00 -7.83
N ARG A 365 -1.02 18.27 -8.21
CA ARG A 365 -1.19 19.41 -7.29
C ARG A 365 -2.64 19.70 -6.89
N GLY A 366 -3.62 18.97 -7.39
CA GLY A 366 -5.03 19.27 -7.16
C GLY A 366 -5.42 20.63 -7.74
N GLN A 367 -5.03 20.91 -8.99
CA GLN A 367 -5.29 22.12 -9.76
C GLN A 367 -6.02 21.79 -11.05
N SER A 368 -6.93 20.82 -11.00
CA SER A 368 -7.74 20.43 -12.17
C SER A 368 -8.73 21.52 -12.60
N GLY A 369 -9.13 22.38 -11.67
CA GLY A 369 -10.23 23.33 -11.82
C GLY A 369 -11.57 22.80 -11.34
N ASP A 370 -11.65 21.53 -10.93
CA ASP A 370 -12.82 20.94 -10.28
C ASP A 370 -12.63 20.97 -8.75
N ALA A 371 -13.47 21.73 -8.06
CA ALA A 371 -13.30 22.00 -6.63
C ALA A 371 -13.39 20.74 -5.76
N LEU A 372 -14.26 19.78 -6.10
CA LEU A 372 -14.40 18.54 -5.34
C LEU A 372 -13.20 17.61 -5.58
N TRP A 373 -12.79 17.48 -6.84
CA TRP A 373 -11.64 16.65 -7.18
C TRP A 373 -10.35 17.20 -6.56
N ASP A 374 -10.15 18.51 -6.64
CA ASP A 374 -9.00 19.19 -6.04
C ASP A 374 -8.97 19.04 -4.51
N ALA A 375 -10.15 19.08 -3.85
CA ALA A 375 -10.26 18.81 -2.43
C ALA A 375 -9.93 17.32 -2.10
N ALA A 376 -10.35 16.38 -2.92
CA ALA A 376 -10.03 14.96 -2.76
C ALA A 376 -8.52 14.71 -2.96
N GLN A 377 -7.90 15.33 -3.97
CA GLN A 377 -6.46 15.26 -4.18
C GLN A 377 -5.68 15.89 -3.02
N ALA A 378 -6.14 17.01 -2.49
CA ALA A 378 -5.54 17.63 -1.30
C ALA A 378 -5.62 16.71 -0.06
N ALA A 379 -6.70 15.94 0.12
CA ALA A 379 -6.79 14.92 1.16
C ALA A 379 -5.72 13.83 0.99
N LEU A 380 -5.54 13.35 -0.23
CA LEU A 380 -4.51 12.35 -0.56
C LEU A 380 -3.10 12.88 -0.26
N LEU A 381 -2.81 14.11 -0.67
CA LEU A 381 -1.51 14.76 -0.45
C LEU A 381 -1.23 14.98 1.04
N SER A 382 -2.19 15.48 1.81
CA SER A 382 -1.98 15.90 3.21
C SER A 382 -2.14 14.77 4.23
N ARG A 383 -3.09 13.85 4.01
CA ARG A 383 -3.46 12.79 4.96
C ARG A 383 -2.95 11.41 4.58
N GLY A 384 -2.42 11.23 3.36
CA GLY A 384 -2.01 9.91 2.88
C GLY A 384 -3.17 8.91 2.79
N GLU A 385 -4.39 9.39 2.67
CA GLU A 385 -5.59 8.58 2.48
C GLU A 385 -6.60 9.29 1.60
N LEU A 386 -7.41 8.51 0.91
CA LEU A 386 -8.52 9.01 0.11
C LEU A 386 -9.78 8.27 0.55
N HIS A 387 -10.76 9.01 1.07
CA HIS A 387 -12.05 8.47 1.49
C HIS A 387 -12.67 7.66 0.36
N ASN A 388 -13.14 6.43 0.63
CA ASN A 388 -13.57 5.48 -0.41
C ASN A 388 -14.64 6.06 -1.36
N ASN A 389 -15.60 6.81 -0.81
CA ASN A 389 -16.64 7.45 -1.62
C ASN A 389 -16.07 8.55 -2.55
N LEU A 390 -15.07 9.32 -2.10
CA LEU A 390 -14.34 10.28 -2.91
C LEU A 390 -13.45 9.60 -3.94
N ARG A 391 -12.79 8.48 -3.59
CA ARG A 391 -11.90 7.73 -4.49
C ARG A 391 -12.62 7.33 -5.78
N MET A 392 -13.88 6.91 -5.68
CA MET A 392 -14.68 6.53 -6.85
C MET A 392 -14.92 7.71 -7.80
N THR A 393 -15.23 8.89 -7.29
CA THR A 393 -15.41 10.10 -8.08
C THR A 393 -14.09 10.61 -8.65
N TRP A 394 -13.06 10.66 -7.80
CA TRP A 394 -11.69 11.06 -8.14
C TRP A 394 -11.11 10.20 -9.28
N GLY A 395 -11.18 8.87 -9.18
CA GLY A 395 -10.64 7.97 -10.18
C GLY A 395 -11.41 8.00 -11.51
N LYS A 396 -12.75 8.14 -11.46
CA LYS A 396 -13.57 8.23 -12.69
C LYS A 396 -13.35 9.55 -13.45
N ALA A 397 -13.07 10.65 -12.76
CA ALA A 397 -12.76 11.92 -13.40
C ALA A 397 -11.45 11.86 -14.23
N LEU A 398 -10.46 11.10 -13.76
CA LEU A 398 -9.20 10.92 -14.49
C LEU A 398 -9.39 10.35 -15.90
N LEU A 399 -10.43 9.53 -16.12
CA LEU A 399 -10.74 9.01 -17.46
C LEU A 399 -11.10 10.14 -18.46
N GLY A 400 -11.81 11.16 -17.99
CA GLY A 400 -12.16 12.34 -18.81
C GLY A 400 -10.99 13.28 -19.09
N TRP A 401 -9.94 13.22 -18.28
CA TRP A 401 -8.78 14.12 -18.36
C TRP A 401 -7.52 13.46 -18.91
N SER A 402 -7.60 12.20 -19.24
CA SER A 402 -6.51 11.41 -19.82
C SER A 402 -6.70 11.22 -21.32
N ARG A 403 -5.63 10.92 -22.04
CA ARG A 403 -5.68 10.61 -23.48
C ARG A 403 -6.56 9.40 -23.77
N ASP A 404 -6.44 8.37 -22.93
CA ASP A 404 -7.14 7.09 -23.04
C ASP A 404 -7.28 6.41 -21.66
N ALA A 405 -7.95 5.27 -21.62
CA ALA A 405 -8.18 4.53 -20.39
C ALA A 405 -6.89 3.95 -19.78
N GLN A 406 -5.88 3.61 -20.58
CA GLN A 406 -4.59 3.11 -20.09
C GLN A 406 -3.83 4.22 -19.35
N GLU A 407 -3.83 5.43 -19.90
CA GLU A 407 -3.23 6.59 -19.22
C GLU A 407 -4.01 6.94 -17.94
N ALA A 408 -5.35 6.86 -17.95
CA ALA A 408 -6.17 7.08 -16.76
C ALA A 408 -5.82 6.08 -15.63
N LEU A 409 -5.65 4.81 -15.97
CA LEU A 409 -5.22 3.78 -15.02
C LEU A 409 -3.81 4.07 -14.48
N ARG A 410 -2.85 4.37 -15.36
CA ARG A 410 -1.48 4.74 -14.95
C ARG A 410 -1.49 5.92 -13.98
N ARG A 411 -2.19 7.00 -14.31
CA ARG A 411 -2.33 8.21 -13.46
C ARG A 411 -2.96 7.89 -12.11
N SER A 412 -4.01 7.07 -12.11
CA SER A 412 -4.67 6.62 -10.88
C SER A 412 -3.71 5.85 -9.97
N ILE A 413 -2.92 4.93 -10.55
CA ILE A 413 -1.91 4.14 -9.85
C ILE A 413 -0.80 5.06 -9.32
N ASP A 414 -0.22 5.92 -10.16
CA ASP A 414 0.89 6.79 -9.79
C ASP A 414 0.52 7.70 -8.62
N LEU A 415 -0.60 8.43 -8.72
CA LEU A 415 -1.05 9.35 -7.68
C LEU A 415 -1.40 8.61 -6.39
N ASN A 416 -2.15 7.50 -6.50
CA ASN A 416 -2.56 6.75 -5.32
C ASN A 416 -1.37 6.08 -4.61
N HIS A 417 -0.47 5.42 -5.35
CA HIS A 417 0.65 4.67 -4.77
C HIS A 417 1.72 5.59 -4.19
N ARG A 418 1.90 6.77 -4.78
CA ARG A 418 2.86 7.75 -4.28
C ARG A 418 2.39 8.37 -2.97
N TYR A 419 1.12 8.71 -2.84
CA TYR A 419 0.64 9.53 -1.74
C TYR A 419 -0.14 8.76 -0.66
N ALA A 420 -0.88 7.70 -1.01
CA ALA A 420 -1.61 6.92 -0.03
C ALA A 420 -0.70 5.97 0.75
N LEU A 421 -0.90 5.89 2.07
CA LEU A 421 -0.22 4.92 2.92
C LEU A 421 -0.63 3.47 2.59
N ASP A 422 -1.86 3.27 2.10
CA ASP A 422 -2.38 1.97 1.64
C ASP A 422 -2.29 1.79 0.12
N GLY A 423 -1.51 2.61 -0.57
CA GLY A 423 -1.53 2.75 -2.04
C GLY A 423 -1.29 1.45 -2.81
N ARG A 424 -0.45 0.55 -2.30
CA ARG A 424 -0.07 -0.70 -2.97
C ARG A 424 -0.81 -1.92 -2.43
N ASP A 425 -1.86 -1.73 -1.63
CA ASP A 425 -2.70 -2.82 -1.14
C ASP A 425 -3.57 -3.39 -2.26
N PRO A 426 -3.86 -4.71 -2.28
CA PRO A 426 -4.84 -5.28 -3.20
C PRO A 426 -6.18 -4.58 -3.21
N SER A 427 -6.67 -4.10 -2.04
CA SER A 427 -7.91 -3.33 -1.96
C SER A 427 -7.82 -1.99 -2.69
N SER A 428 -6.65 -1.38 -2.71
CA SER A 428 -6.38 -0.14 -3.44
C SER A 428 -6.46 -0.36 -4.95
N TYR A 429 -5.81 -1.41 -5.48
CA TYR A 429 -5.95 -1.81 -6.88
C TYR A 429 -7.39 -2.14 -7.25
N GLY A 430 -8.11 -2.91 -6.41
CA GLY A 430 -9.53 -3.20 -6.59
C GLY A 430 -10.37 -1.92 -6.71
N GLY A 431 -10.11 -0.92 -5.86
CA GLY A 431 -10.79 0.38 -5.89
C GLY A 431 -10.49 1.19 -7.16
N LEU A 432 -9.23 1.22 -7.61
CA LEU A 432 -8.83 1.94 -8.83
C LEU A 432 -9.42 1.30 -10.09
N LEU A 433 -9.35 -0.03 -10.19
CA LEU A 433 -9.92 -0.76 -11.31
C LEU A 433 -11.46 -0.72 -11.31
N TRP A 434 -12.09 -0.61 -10.14
CA TRP A 434 -13.54 -0.41 -10.06
C TRP A 434 -13.96 0.91 -10.72
N CYS A 435 -13.13 1.95 -10.70
CA CYS A 435 -13.39 3.15 -11.47
C CYS A 435 -13.52 2.89 -12.98
N LEU A 436 -12.89 1.83 -13.48
CA LEU A 436 -12.89 1.40 -14.88
C LEU A 436 -13.76 0.15 -15.14
N GLY A 437 -14.65 -0.22 -14.21
CA GLY A 437 -15.67 -1.27 -14.41
C GLY A 437 -15.41 -2.61 -13.73
N GLN A 438 -14.26 -2.82 -13.05
CA GLN A 438 -14.04 -4.04 -12.27
C GLN A 438 -15.10 -4.16 -11.16
N PHE A 439 -15.62 -5.34 -10.93
CA PHE A 439 -16.70 -5.68 -9.98
C PHE A 439 -18.08 -5.09 -10.29
N ASP A 440 -18.22 -4.28 -11.34
CA ASP A 440 -19.46 -3.66 -11.79
C ASP A 440 -20.13 -4.49 -12.93
N ARG A 441 -21.27 -4.01 -13.38
CA ARG A 441 -22.00 -4.46 -14.57
C ARG A 441 -22.12 -3.31 -15.57
N PRO A 442 -22.51 -3.54 -16.83
CA PRO A 442 -22.87 -2.47 -17.75
C PRO A 442 -24.03 -1.62 -17.23
N PHE A 443 -23.94 -0.30 -17.43
CA PHE A 443 -24.95 0.71 -17.04
C PHE A 443 -25.45 1.49 -18.27
N PRO A 444 -26.43 0.98 -19.02
CA PRO A 444 -27.02 1.72 -20.13
C PRO A 444 -27.82 2.94 -19.64
N PRO A 445 -28.02 3.98 -20.48
CA PRO A 445 -27.46 4.12 -21.83
C PRO A 445 -25.97 4.47 -21.81
N GLU A 446 -25.28 4.22 -22.93
CA GLU A 446 -23.89 4.63 -23.13
C GLU A 446 -23.75 6.14 -23.04
N ARG A 447 -22.60 6.56 -22.52
CA ARG A 447 -22.23 7.98 -22.37
C ARG A 447 -20.88 8.25 -23.00
N PRO A 448 -20.62 9.46 -23.50
CA PRO A 448 -19.30 9.82 -24.02
C PRO A 448 -18.19 9.46 -23.04
N ILE A 449 -17.03 9.03 -23.58
CA ILE A 449 -15.80 8.70 -22.83
C ILE A 449 -15.92 7.42 -22.00
N GLY A 450 -16.96 7.30 -21.19
CA GLY A 450 -17.13 6.18 -20.24
C GLY A 450 -17.93 5.02 -20.78
N GLY A 451 -18.67 5.20 -21.88
CA GLY A 451 -19.57 4.18 -22.45
C GLY A 451 -20.55 3.65 -21.41
N LEU A 452 -20.52 2.33 -21.21
CA LEU A 452 -21.36 1.61 -20.24
C LEU A 452 -20.82 1.63 -18.79
N LEU A 453 -19.74 2.33 -18.51
CA LEU A 453 -19.29 2.46 -17.12
C LEU A 453 -20.30 3.24 -16.27
N ARG A 454 -20.42 2.86 -14.99
CA ARG A 454 -21.25 3.62 -14.06
C ARG A 454 -20.77 5.07 -13.98
N ALA A 455 -21.60 6.01 -14.39
CA ALA A 455 -21.29 7.43 -14.30
C ALA A 455 -21.22 7.90 -12.84
N ARG A 456 -20.29 8.81 -12.57
CA ARG A 456 -20.14 9.47 -11.28
C ARG A 456 -19.51 10.86 -11.48
N PRO A 457 -20.25 11.81 -12.05
CA PRO A 457 -19.74 13.14 -12.29
C PRO A 457 -19.40 13.85 -10.98
N THR A 458 -18.35 14.67 -11.00
CA THR A 458 -17.91 15.43 -9.83
C THR A 458 -18.94 16.43 -9.35
N HIS A 459 -19.63 17.12 -10.28
CA HIS A 459 -20.68 18.08 -9.94
C HIS A 459 -21.86 17.45 -9.19
N GLU A 460 -22.37 16.29 -9.64
CA GLU A 460 -23.45 15.58 -8.94
C GLU A 460 -23.03 15.13 -7.51
N HIS A 461 -21.74 14.81 -7.33
CA HIS A 461 -21.22 14.46 -6.02
C HIS A 461 -21.03 15.72 -5.15
N ALA A 462 -20.63 16.85 -5.75
CA ALA A 462 -20.46 18.13 -5.06
C ALA A 462 -21.78 18.70 -4.54
N GLU A 463 -22.92 18.43 -5.19
CA GLU A 463 -24.24 18.78 -4.68
C GLU A 463 -24.58 18.13 -3.32
N ARG A 464 -23.94 17.01 -3.00
CA ARG A 464 -24.15 16.23 -1.77
C ARG A 464 -23.02 16.39 -0.76
N LEU A 465 -21.91 17.02 -1.15
CA LEU A 465 -20.72 17.16 -0.32
C LEU A 465 -20.11 18.54 -0.52
N ASP A 466 -20.11 19.37 0.51
CA ASP A 466 -19.51 20.70 0.49
C ASP A 466 -17.97 20.60 0.32
N ALA A 467 -17.51 20.85 -0.89
CA ALA A 467 -16.08 20.83 -1.23
C ALA A 467 -15.28 21.93 -0.52
N ALA A 468 -15.90 23.09 -0.24
CA ALA A 468 -15.25 24.16 0.51
C ALA A 468 -15.06 23.78 1.98
N ALA A 469 -16.09 23.21 2.60
CA ALA A 469 -16.00 22.66 3.96
C ALA A 469 -14.97 21.53 4.07
N LEU A 470 -14.87 20.66 3.05
CA LEU A 470 -13.85 19.60 3.01
C LEU A 470 -12.45 20.21 2.93
N ARG A 471 -12.20 21.18 2.08
CA ARG A 471 -10.91 21.88 1.98
C ARG A 471 -10.55 22.59 3.28
N GLU A 472 -11.48 23.27 3.91
CA GLU A 472 -11.24 23.96 5.17
C GLU A 472 -10.94 22.98 6.30
N ARG A 473 -11.64 21.85 6.37
CA ARG A 473 -11.34 20.79 7.32
C ARG A 473 -9.92 20.25 7.14
N LEU A 474 -9.51 19.99 5.90
CA LEU A 474 -8.15 19.54 5.58
C LEU A 474 -7.11 20.57 5.99
N ARG A 475 -7.37 21.86 5.75
CA ARG A 475 -6.47 22.95 6.13
C ARG A 475 -6.30 23.08 7.64
N ARG A 476 -7.35 22.87 8.42
CA ARG A 476 -7.30 22.94 9.90
C ARG A 476 -6.52 21.79 10.54
N GLU A 477 -6.53 20.61 9.92
CA GLU A 477 -5.81 19.44 10.41
C GLU A 477 -4.30 19.49 10.07
N ILE A 478 -3.92 20.30 9.10
CA ILE A 478 -2.52 20.62 8.83
C ILE A 478 -2.10 21.70 9.86
N SER A 479 -1.15 21.36 10.73
CA SER A 479 -0.61 22.30 11.73
C SER A 479 -0.30 23.67 11.10
N PRO A 480 -0.59 24.81 11.78
CA PRO A 480 -0.43 26.14 11.19
C PRO A 480 0.98 26.27 10.61
N ALA A 481 1.02 26.50 9.31
CA ALA A 481 2.26 26.54 8.56
C ALA A 481 3.13 27.69 9.09
N ARG A 482 4.33 27.39 9.59
CA ARG A 482 5.33 28.43 9.78
C ARG A 482 5.66 28.99 8.41
N ARG A 483 5.59 30.31 8.27
CA ARG A 483 6.02 31.01 7.06
C ARG A 483 7.50 30.78 6.83
N VAL A 484 7.85 30.45 5.60
CA VAL A 484 9.24 30.25 5.18
C VAL A 484 9.53 31.18 4.02
N ALA A 485 10.54 32.01 4.17
CA ALA A 485 11.06 32.83 3.09
C ALA A 485 12.13 32.05 2.33
N VAL A 486 11.96 31.88 1.03
CA VAL A 486 12.98 31.32 0.12
C VAL A 486 13.57 32.46 -0.71
N ILE A 487 14.88 32.68 -0.57
CA ILE A 487 15.58 33.72 -1.29
C ILE A 487 16.23 33.14 -2.55
N GLY A 488 15.79 33.64 -3.72
CA GLY A 488 16.22 33.19 -5.02
C GLY A 488 15.20 32.24 -5.69
N ALA A 489 14.59 32.69 -6.80
CA ALA A 489 13.65 31.91 -7.61
C ALA A 489 14.35 31.20 -8.80
N GLY A 490 15.59 30.79 -8.64
CA GLY A 490 16.25 29.85 -9.55
C GLY A 490 15.76 28.42 -9.31
N LEU A 491 16.27 27.46 -10.06
CA LEU A 491 15.83 26.04 -10.01
C LEU A 491 15.87 25.48 -8.57
N ALA A 492 16.96 25.75 -7.84
CA ALA A 492 17.10 25.29 -6.46
C ALA A 492 16.07 25.92 -5.50
N GLY A 493 15.82 27.23 -5.64
CA GLY A 493 14.83 27.92 -4.81
C GLY A 493 13.40 27.49 -5.12
N LEU A 494 13.08 27.27 -6.39
CA LEU A 494 11.79 26.74 -6.82
C LEU A 494 11.57 25.32 -6.30
N ALA A 495 12.61 24.46 -6.38
CA ALA A 495 12.56 23.10 -5.84
C ALA A 495 12.35 23.11 -4.31
N ALA A 496 13.11 23.95 -3.58
CA ALA A 496 12.96 24.09 -2.14
C ALA A 496 11.58 24.62 -1.75
N ALA A 497 11.08 25.64 -2.46
CA ALA A 497 9.75 26.21 -2.23
C ALA A 497 8.65 25.16 -2.46
N ARG A 498 8.79 24.34 -3.49
CA ARG A 498 7.87 23.24 -3.78
C ARG A 498 7.85 22.23 -2.64
N VAL A 499 9.01 21.71 -2.22
CA VAL A 499 9.10 20.73 -1.11
C VAL A 499 8.48 21.31 0.17
N LEU A 500 8.80 22.54 0.50
CA LEU A 500 8.26 23.22 1.69
C LEU A 500 6.72 23.35 1.61
N ALA A 501 6.19 23.72 0.45
CA ALA A 501 4.74 23.82 0.24
C ALA A 501 4.06 22.45 0.33
N ASP A 502 4.65 21.40 -0.25
CA ASP A 502 4.17 20.03 -0.18
C ASP A 502 4.20 19.49 1.28
N HIS A 503 5.09 20.04 2.12
CA HIS A 503 5.13 19.80 3.57
C HIS A 503 4.22 20.73 4.39
N GLY A 504 3.27 21.41 3.74
CA GLY A 504 2.27 22.27 4.40
C GLY A 504 2.84 23.58 4.95
N ARG A 505 3.98 24.06 4.44
CA ARG A 505 4.54 25.36 4.81
C ARG A 505 3.98 26.46 3.94
N GLU A 506 3.69 27.62 4.53
CA GLU A 506 3.42 28.85 3.78
C GLU A 506 4.76 29.40 3.27
N VAL A 507 4.96 29.38 1.94
CA VAL A 507 6.22 29.77 1.33
C VAL A 507 6.09 31.11 0.61
N ILE A 508 7.00 32.04 0.94
CA ILE A 508 7.15 33.29 0.22
C ILE A 508 8.50 33.27 -0.49
N LEU A 509 8.46 33.42 -1.81
CA LEU A 509 9.64 33.37 -2.66
C LEU A 509 10.08 34.80 -3.01
N PHE A 510 11.31 35.15 -2.66
CA PHE A 510 11.90 36.44 -2.96
C PHE A 510 12.98 36.28 -4.03
N ASP A 511 12.90 37.05 -5.10
CA ASP A 511 13.93 37.09 -6.14
C ASP A 511 14.22 38.52 -6.58
N LYS A 512 15.46 38.80 -6.93
CA LYS A 512 15.86 40.10 -7.47
C LYS A 512 15.43 40.28 -8.94
N GLY A 513 15.15 39.17 -9.63
CA GLY A 513 14.71 39.17 -11.00
C GLY A 513 13.21 39.45 -11.14
N ARG A 514 12.80 39.93 -12.32
CA ARG A 514 11.36 40.15 -12.62
C ARG A 514 10.62 38.84 -12.94
N ARG A 515 11.33 37.75 -13.14
CA ARG A 515 10.78 36.42 -13.50
C ARG A 515 11.52 35.33 -12.75
N ALA A 516 10.77 34.29 -12.39
CA ALA A 516 11.37 33.06 -11.83
C ALA A 516 12.19 32.31 -12.91
N GLY A 517 13.05 31.40 -12.46
CA GLY A 517 13.88 30.54 -13.32
C GLY A 517 15.38 30.79 -13.18
N GLY A 518 15.82 31.98 -12.70
CA GLY A 518 17.23 32.29 -12.53
C GLY A 518 18.03 32.09 -13.83
N ARG A 519 19.06 31.21 -13.81
CA ARG A 519 19.85 30.88 -15.00
C ARG A 519 19.10 30.07 -16.07
N CYS A 520 17.92 29.54 -15.78
CA CYS A 520 17.02 28.87 -16.72
C CYS A 520 15.86 29.78 -17.17
N ALA A 521 15.90 31.09 -16.81
CA ALA A 521 14.82 32.00 -17.16
C ALA A 521 14.86 32.35 -18.67
N ALA A 522 13.66 32.38 -19.26
CA ALA A 522 13.47 32.83 -20.63
C ALA A 522 13.20 34.36 -20.70
N ARG A 523 13.51 34.98 -21.80
CA ARG A 523 13.18 36.40 -22.10
C ARG A 523 12.13 36.49 -23.20
N GLY A 524 11.07 37.25 -22.93
CA GLY A 524 10.10 37.62 -23.96
C GLY A 524 10.64 38.77 -24.84
N ARG A 525 10.51 38.63 -26.15
CA ARG A 525 10.80 39.68 -27.14
C ARG A 525 9.56 39.81 -28.05
N GLY A 526 8.65 40.71 -27.71
CA GLY A 526 7.35 40.80 -28.39
C GLY A 526 6.49 39.55 -28.07
N ALA A 527 5.98 38.91 -29.11
CA ALA A 527 5.22 37.66 -29.01
C ALA A 527 6.10 36.40 -28.87
N GLU A 528 7.41 36.53 -28.96
CA GLU A 528 8.37 35.41 -28.93
C GLU A 528 8.99 35.27 -27.54
N THR A 529 9.27 34.03 -27.14
CA THR A 529 10.01 33.72 -25.93
C THR A 529 11.35 33.09 -26.31
N VAL A 530 12.45 33.68 -25.84
CA VAL A 530 13.79 33.23 -26.12
C VAL A 530 14.47 32.75 -24.86
N ASP A 531 14.94 31.52 -24.87
CA ASP A 531 15.76 30.96 -23.81
C ASP A 531 17.22 31.46 -23.96
N HIS A 532 17.63 32.31 -23.02
CA HIS A 532 18.98 32.91 -23.04
C HIS A 532 19.90 32.32 -21.97
N GLY A 533 19.40 31.40 -21.17
CA GLY A 533 20.12 30.77 -20.05
C GLY A 533 20.59 29.35 -20.37
N ALA A 534 20.52 28.46 -19.41
CA ALA A 534 20.85 27.06 -19.60
C ALA A 534 19.80 26.41 -20.50
N GLN A 535 20.23 25.86 -21.63
CA GLN A 535 19.36 25.21 -22.61
C GLN A 535 18.94 23.80 -22.17
N TYR A 536 19.76 23.16 -21.34
CA TYR A 536 19.46 21.84 -20.75
C TYR A 536 20.16 21.69 -19.40
N PHE A 537 19.70 20.73 -18.62
CA PHE A 537 20.35 20.23 -17.42
C PHE A 537 20.23 18.71 -17.35
N THR A 538 21.17 18.08 -16.66
CA THR A 538 21.16 16.64 -16.46
C THR A 538 20.76 16.33 -15.03
N VAL A 539 19.85 15.36 -14.85
CA VAL A 539 19.45 14.88 -13.55
C VAL A 539 20.19 13.57 -13.26
N ARG A 540 21.07 13.57 -12.24
CA ARG A 540 21.81 12.40 -11.79
C ARG A 540 21.23 11.81 -10.51
N ASP A 541 20.62 12.64 -9.68
CA ASP A 541 19.98 12.24 -8.43
C ASP A 541 18.57 11.73 -8.71
N ARG A 542 18.27 10.50 -8.27
CA ARG A 542 16.96 9.86 -8.47
C ARG A 542 15.82 10.64 -7.82
N ARG A 543 16.08 11.39 -6.75
CA ARG A 543 15.10 12.24 -6.07
C ARG A 543 14.64 13.39 -6.95
N LEU A 544 15.58 13.94 -7.74
CA LEU A 544 15.28 15.04 -8.66
C LEU A 544 14.71 14.55 -10.01
N SER A 545 14.92 13.27 -10.39
CA SER A 545 14.46 12.74 -11.69
C SER A 545 12.94 12.67 -11.83
N ARG A 546 12.21 12.86 -10.76
CA ARG A 546 10.73 12.86 -10.73
C ARG A 546 10.13 14.26 -10.84
N TRP A 547 10.96 15.27 -10.86
CA TRP A 547 10.60 16.69 -10.99
C TRP A 547 10.81 17.14 -12.43
#